data_54bb916507727e6ea9a3ea1c08401150
#
_entry.id   54bb916507727e6ea9a3ea1c08401150
#
_cell.length_a   1.000
_cell.length_b   1.000
_cell.length_c   1.000
_cell.angle_alpha   90.00
_cell.angle_beta   90.00
_cell.angle_gamma   90.00
#
_symmetry.space_group_name_H-M   'P 1'
#
loop_
_entity.id
_entity.type
_entity.pdbx_description
1 polymer ?
#
loop_
_entity_poly.entity_id
_entity_poly.type
_entity_poly.pdbx_seq_one_letter_code
_entity_poly.pdbx_strand_id
1 'polypeptide(L)'
;GYSYDPPNVTNTTDKEIKPQYRRIIGAGEPTIWVSNKFEGARANDFYAINDSTFEVFIEPENAPINNSPWFAFKIWSETPQIAYIRLNYNHAKHRYSVGDSMYTLDMRDAFYDSTRTSLTFPLEVTPTEKTVSAQLITDNEYYHNWLTKIEAPDYVKVRDFATSKQGNPIKEMIISEVPENEEAGVLIVLSRQHPPEVTGFLAANYFLDELAGPSALAKEFRQNFETIAYPLINIDGVLNGHWRHNAGGIDLNRDWEFF
;
A
#
# COMPACT_ATOMS: atom_id res chain seq x y z
N GLY A 1 20.99 -15.67 16.81
CA GLY A 1 20.12 -14.54 16.48
C GLY A 1 18.91 -14.52 17.41
N TYR A 2 18.42 -13.35 17.73
CA TYR A 2 17.17 -13.23 18.51
C TYR A 2 16.03 -13.16 17.50
N SER A 3 15.26 -14.24 17.35
CA SER A 3 13.94 -14.15 16.76
C SER A 3 13.04 -13.36 17.70
N TYR A 4 12.70 -12.13 17.33
CA TYR A 4 11.76 -11.32 18.08
C TYR A 4 10.38 -11.44 17.44
N ASP A 5 9.56 -12.29 18.01
CA ASP A 5 8.13 -12.37 17.70
C ASP A 5 7.33 -11.61 18.77
N PRO A 6 6.94 -10.35 18.51
CA PRO A 6 6.12 -9.61 19.47
C PRO A 6 4.83 -10.37 19.77
N PRO A 7 4.26 -10.27 20.98
CA PRO A 7 2.97 -10.86 21.28
C PRO A 7 1.91 -10.47 20.22
N ASN A 8 1.14 -11.43 19.77
CA ASN A 8 0.09 -11.28 18.74
C ASN A 8 0.58 -10.97 17.31
N VAL A 9 1.87 -11.12 17.02
CA VAL A 9 2.39 -11.10 15.66
C VAL A 9 2.42 -12.53 15.11
N THR A 10 1.81 -12.72 13.96
CA THR A 10 1.84 -14.01 13.27
C THR A 10 2.99 -14.02 12.26
N ASN A 11 3.94 -14.92 12.46
CA ASN A 11 4.95 -15.19 11.46
C ASN A 11 4.33 -16.02 10.32
N THR A 12 4.37 -15.46 9.11
CA THR A 12 3.82 -16.07 7.92
C THR A 12 4.86 -16.19 6.79
N THR A 13 6.14 -16.05 7.13
CA THR A 13 7.24 -16.32 6.20
C THR A 13 7.09 -17.70 5.57
N ASP A 14 7.38 -17.80 4.27
CA ASP A 14 7.26 -19.02 3.45
C ASP A 14 5.83 -19.56 3.22
N LYS A 15 4.81 -18.74 3.46
CA LYS A 15 3.43 -19.10 3.14
C LYS A 15 3.13 -18.90 1.66
N GLU A 16 2.42 -19.84 1.08
CA GLU A 16 1.94 -19.72 -0.30
C GLU A 16 1.01 -18.50 -0.45
N ILE A 17 1.25 -17.73 -1.51
CA ILE A 17 0.42 -16.58 -1.87
C ILE A 17 -0.80 -17.05 -2.66
N LYS A 18 -1.98 -16.68 -2.19
CA LYS A 18 -3.24 -16.84 -2.91
C LYS A 18 -3.45 -15.66 -3.85
N PRO A 19 -3.42 -15.85 -5.18
CA PRO A 19 -3.69 -14.77 -6.11
C PRO A 19 -5.16 -14.33 -6.02
N GLN A 20 -5.41 -13.02 -6.10
CA GLN A 20 -6.78 -12.56 -6.34
C GLN A 20 -7.09 -12.55 -7.85
N TYR A 21 -8.31 -12.93 -8.22
CA TYR A 21 -8.77 -12.80 -9.58
C TYR A 21 -9.09 -11.33 -9.91
N ARG A 22 -8.45 -10.80 -10.96
CA ARG A 22 -8.69 -9.44 -11.46
C ARG A 22 -9.93 -9.44 -12.38
N ARG A 23 -11.02 -8.82 -11.91
CA ARG A 23 -12.31 -8.88 -12.60
C ARG A 23 -13.19 -7.66 -12.32
N ILE A 24 -14.27 -7.53 -13.07
CA ILE A 24 -15.40 -6.65 -12.77
C ILE A 24 -16.55 -7.53 -12.34
N ILE A 25 -17.22 -7.18 -11.28
CA ILE A 25 -18.35 -7.92 -10.73
C ILE A 25 -19.52 -6.97 -10.59
N GLY A 26 -20.69 -7.36 -11.12
CA GLY A 26 -21.95 -6.63 -10.98
C GLY A 26 -22.88 -7.33 -10.02
N ALA A 27 -23.64 -6.56 -9.24
CA ALA A 27 -24.67 -7.07 -8.31
C ALA A 27 -25.82 -6.09 -8.17
N GLY A 28 -27.02 -6.61 -7.84
CA GLY A 28 -28.24 -5.85 -7.58
C GLY A 28 -28.98 -5.34 -8.80
N GLU A 29 -30.13 -4.69 -8.53
CA GLU A 29 -30.98 -4.00 -9.49
C GLU A 29 -31.41 -2.64 -8.91
N PRO A 30 -31.02 -1.47 -9.49
CA PRO A 30 -30.10 -1.35 -10.63
C PRO A 30 -28.66 -1.83 -10.29
N THR A 31 -27.96 -2.31 -11.30
CA THR A 31 -26.66 -2.95 -11.09
C THR A 31 -25.61 -1.97 -10.58
N ILE A 32 -24.90 -2.38 -9.52
CA ILE A 32 -23.67 -1.77 -9.06
C ILE A 32 -22.51 -2.66 -9.47
N TRP A 33 -21.46 -2.04 -9.99
CA TRP A 33 -20.25 -2.71 -10.45
C TRP A 33 -19.08 -2.40 -9.52
N VAL A 34 -18.25 -3.41 -9.26
CA VAL A 34 -16.96 -3.29 -8.56
C VAL A 34 -15.86 -3.84 -9.44
N SER A 35 -14.73 -3.16 -9.52
CA SER A 35 -13.54 -3.59 -10.25
C SER A 35 -12.31 -3.60 -9.34
N ASN A 36 -11.53 -4.67 -9.42
CA ASN A 36 -10.19 -4.79 -8.85
C ASN A 36 -9.10 -4.87 -9.95
N LYS A 37 -9.38 -4.40 -11.17
CA LYS A 37 -8.49 -4.49 -12.35
C LYS A 37 -7.50 -3.33 -12.43
N PHE A 38 -6.81 -3.00 -11.35
CA PHE A 38 -5.76 -1.98 -11.31
C PHE A 38 -4.71 -2.32 -10.25
N GLU A 39 -3.54 -1.68 -10.33
CA GLU A 39 -2.45 -1.88 -9.40
C GLU A 39 -2.83 -1.47 -7.99
N GLY A 40 -2.46 -2.26 -6.99
CA GLY A 40 -2.80 -2.02 -5.58
C GLY A 40 -4.24 -2.38 -5.20
N ALA A 41 -5.08 -2.81 -6.13
CA ALA A 41 -6.45 -3.21 -5.81
C ALA A 41 -6.48 -4.48 -4.94
N ARG A 42 -7.48 -4.52 -4.03
CA ARG A 42 -7.83 -5.69 -3.22
C ARG A 42 -9.32 -5.67 -2.94
N ALA A 43 -10.06 -6.52 -3.65
CA ALA A 43 -11.44 -6.88 -3.44
C ALA A 43 -11.62 -8.28 -4.00
N ASN A 44 -11.90 -9.26 -3.16
CA ASN A 44 -11.89 -10.67 -3.56
C ASN A 44 -13.22 -11.10 -4.13
N ASP A 45 -14.33 -10.53 -3.63
CA ASP A 45 -15.68 -10.74 -4.17
C ASP A 45 -16.60 -9.54 -3.91
N PHE A 46 -17.77 -9.54 -4.60
CA PHE A 46 -18.79 -8.50 -4.46
C PHE A 46 -20.16 -9.07 -4.74
N TYR A 47 -21.13 -8.83 -3.84
CA TYR A 47 -22.50 -9.31 -4.00
C TYR A 47 -23.52 -8.45 -3.24
N ALA A 48 -24.77 -8.49 -3.68
CA ALA A 48 -25.88 -7.85 -2.99
C ALA A 48 -26.30 -8.67 -1.78
N ILE A 49 -26.43 -8.03 -0.61
CA ILE A 49 -27.05 -8.62 0.59
C ILE A 49 -28.56 -8.42 0.53
N ASN A 50 -28.98 -7.22 0.10
CA ASN A 50 -30.38 -6.85 -0.15
C ASN A 50 -30.39 -5.69 -1.18
N ASP A 51 -31.55 -5.10 -1.42
CA ASP A 51 -31.78 -4.06 -2.44
C ASP A 51 -30.93 -2.80 -2.25
N SER A 52 -30.42 -2.53 -1.06
CA SER A 52 -29.65 -1.31 -0.74
C SER A 52 -28.25 -1.57 -0.15
N THR A 53 -27.96 -2.81 0.23
CA THR A 53 -26.72 -3.18 0.91
C THR A 53 -25.90 -4.18 0.10
N PHE A 54 -24.64 -3.86 -0.12
CA PHE A 54 -23.73 -4.64 -0.94
C PHE A 54 -22.46 -4.95 -0.15
N GLU A 55 -21.95 -6.17 -0.26
CA GLU A 55 -20.76 -6.60 0.42
C GLU A 55 -19.57 -6.68 -0.55
N VAL A 56 -18.47 -6.02 -0.17
CA VAL A 56 -17.15 -6.23 -0.73
C VAL A 56 -16.40 -7.18 0.21
N PHE A 57 -16.11 -8.38 -0.26
CA PHE A 57 -15.38 -9.37 0.49
C PHE A 57 -13.86 -9.19 0.28
N ILE A 58 -13.10 -9.14 1.37
CA ILE A 58 -11.69 -8.81 1.37
C ILE A 58 -10.91 -9.88 2.13
N GLU A 59 -10.00 -10.54 1.45
CA GLU A 59 -9.10 -11.53 2.04
C GLU A 59 -7.64 -11.11 1.87
N PRO A 60 -6.77 -11.49 2.82
CA PRO A 60 -5.32 -11.33 2.66
C PRO A 60 -4.78 -12.28 1.59
N GLU A 61 -3.53 -12.06 1.20
CA GLU A 61 -2.78 -12.90 0.29
C GLU A 61 -2.49 -14.31 0.84
N ASN A 62 -2.53 -14.48 2.16
CA ASN A 62 -2.42 -15.79 2.83
C ASN A 62 -2.98 -15.71 4.26
N ALA A 63 -3.02 -16.85 4.98
CA ALA A 63 -3.43 -16.94 6.37
C ALA A 63 -2.67 -18.08 7.09
N PRO A 64 -2.41 -17.95 8.41
CA PRO A 64 -2.69 -16.79 9.26
C PRO A 64 -1.78 -15.60 8.95
N ILE A 65 -2.23 -14.38 9.21
CA ILE A 65 -1.50 -13.15 8.91
C ILE A 65 -1.75 -12.09 9.98
N ASN A 66 -0.80 -11.19 10.18
CA ASN A 66 -0.99 -10.04 11.03
C ASN A 66 -2.10 -9.14 10.52
N ASN A 67 -2.92 -8.65 11.45
CA ASN A 67 -4.09 -7.86 11.13
C ASN A 67 -3.70 -6.45 10.65
N SER A 68 -3.46 -6.32 9.36
CA SER A 68 -3.17 -5.06 8.66
C SER A 68 -3.95 -5.01 7.34
N PRO A 69 -5.30 -5.00 7.40
CA PRO A 69 -6.13 -5.13 6.22
C PRO A 69 -5.91 -3.96 5.26
N TRP A 70 -5.73 -4.31 4.00
CA TRP A 70 -5.71 -3.42 2.86
C TRP A 70 -6.90 -3.75 1.96
N PHE A 71 -7.51 -2.73 1.41
CA PHE A 71 -8.48 -2.85 0.33
C PHE A 71 -8.38 -1.65 -0.61
N ALA A 72 -8.68 -1.88 -1.86
CA ALA A 72 -8.88 -0.84 -2.87
C ALA A 72 -9.70 -1.42 -4.02
N PHE A 73 -10.72 -0.70 -4.47
CA PHE A 73 -11.56 -1.08 -5.58
C PHE A 73 -12.16 0.16 -6.24
N LYS A 74 -12.55 0.03 -7.50
CA LYS A 74 -13.40 0.99 -8.17
C LYS A 74 -14.85 0.54 -8.09
N ILE A 75 -15.78 1.49 -7.98
CA ILE A 75 -17.22 1.25 -7.88
C ILE A 75 -18.00 2.25 -8.72
N TRP A 76 -19.03 1.81 -9.41
CA TRP A 76 -19.96 2.63 -10.16
C TRP A 76 -21.29 1.92 -10.33
N SER A 77 -22.31 2.62 -10.84
CA SER A 77 -23.62 2.05 -11.14
C SER A 77 -24.19 2.64 -12.44
N GLU A 78 -25.16 1.99 -13.02
CA GLU A 78 -25.82 2.48 -14.24
C GLU A 78 -26.62 3.77 -14.00
N THR A 79 -27.17 3.91 -12.80
CA THR A 79 -27.93 5.08 -12.39
C THR A 79 -27.47 5.58 -11.02
N PRO A 80 -27.49 6.90 -10.75
CA PRO A 80 -27.14 7.42 -9.43
C PRO A 80 -28.03 6.82 -8.34
N GLN A 81 -27.40 6.32 -7.27
CA GLN A 81 -28.10 5.78 -6.10
C GLN A 81 -27.22 5.86 -4.85
N ILE A 82 -27.83 5.78 -3.68
CA ILE A 82 -27.13 5.61 -2.42
C ILE A 82 -27.14 4.12 -2.07
N ALA A 83 -25.96 3.53 -1.92
CA ALA A 83 -25.77 2.15 -1.52
C ALA A 83 -25.06 2.09 -0.16
N TYR A 84 -25.40 1.11 0.66
CA TYR A 84 -24.63 0.77 1.86
C TYR A 84 -23.57 -0.25 1.49
N ILE A 85 -22.32 0.17 1.51
CA ILE A 85 -21.19 -0.69 1.20
C ILE A 85 -20.65 -1.30 2.48
N ARG A 86 -20.69 -2.61 2.56
CA ARG A 86 -20.15 -3.39 3.67
C ARG A 86 -18.81 -3.99 3.27
N LEU A 87 -17.75 -3.53 3.92
CA LEU A 87 -16.43 -4.16 3.81
C LEU A 87 -16.37 -5.31 4.80
N ASN A 88 -16.17 -6.54 4.32
CA ASN A 88 -16.07 -7.73 5.13
C ASN A 88 -14.64 -8.28 5.08
N TYR A 89 -13.93 -8.21 6.20
CA TYR A 89 -12.56 -8.67 6.36
C TYR A 89 -12.44 -10.12 6.89
N ASN A 90 -13.59 -10.79 7.06
CA ASN A 90 -13.69 -12.17 7.50
C ASN A 90 -13.07 -12.45 8.90
N HIS A 91 -11.76 -12.30 9.05
CA HIS A 91 -11.06 -12.60 10.32
C HIS A 91 -10.33 -11.40 10.90
N ALA A 92 -10.21 -10.32 10.14
CA ALA A 92 -9.41 -9.17 10.53
C ALA A 92 -10.29 -8.06 11.09
N LYS A 93 -9.85 -7.43 12.18
CA LYS A 93 -10.50 -6.23 12.68
C LYS A 93 -10.12 -5.04 11.83
N HIS A 94 -11.09 -4.24 11.45
CA HIS A 94 -10.85 -2.98 10.77
C HIS A 94 -10.00 -2.05 11.64
N ARG A 95 -8.93 -1.48 11.07
CA ARG A 95 -8.00 -0.59 11.79
C ARG A 95 -7.91 0.81 11.22
N TYR A 96 -8.31 1.02 9.97
CA TYR A 96 -8.04 2.24 9.22
C TYR A 96 -9.31 2.94 8.79
N SER A 97 -9.19 4.24 8.56
CA SER A 97 -10.23 5.04 7.93
C SER A 97 -10.43 4.58 6.50
N VAL A 98 -11.66 4.63 6.03
CA VAL A 98 -11.98 4.45 4.62
C VAL A 98 -11.81 5.78 3.92
N GLY A 99 -11.11 5.79 2.79
CA GLY A 99 -10.96 6.95 1.94
C GLY A 99 -11.35 6.62 0.50
N ASP A 100 -11.67 7.62 -0.29
CA ASP A 100 -11.45 7.52 -1.72
C ASP A 100 -9.98 7.87 -2.01
N SER A 101 -9.53 7.76 -3.26
CA SER A 101 -8.12 7.96 -3.60
C SER A 101 -7.53 9.32 -3.19
N MET A 102 -8.35 10.27 -2.78
CA MET A 102 -7.95 11.62 -2.41
C MET A 102 -8.55 12.13 -1.10
N TYR A 103 -9.70 11.60 -0.63
CA TYR A 103 -10.42 12.12 0.52
C TYR A 103 -10.94 11.00 1.42
N THR A 104 -10.88 11.22 2.72
CA THR A 104 -11.56 10.37 3.69
C THR A 104 -13.06 10.49 3.47
N LEU A 105 -13.77 9.38 3.30
CA LEU A 105 -15.22 9.35 3.25
C LEU A 105 -15.81 9.87 4.57
N ASP A 106 -16.99 10.46 4.49
CA ASP A 106 -17.72 10.84 5.70
C ASP A 106 -18.16 9.59 6.44
N MET A 107 -17.54 9.34 7.58
CA MET A 107 -17.75 8.15 8.38
C MET A 107 -18.77 8.34 9.50
N ARG A 108 -19.49 9.48 9.55
CA ARG A 108 -20.48 9.76 10.61
C ARG A 108 -21.60 8.72 10.63
N ASP A 109 -21.98 8.22 9.45
CA ASP A 109 -23.04 7.22 9.29
C ASP A 109 -22.48 5.80 9.11
N ALA A 110 -21.17 5.61 9.32
CA ALA A 110 -20.57 4.31 9.25
C ALA A 110 -20.72 3.55 10.58
N PHE A 111 -20.94 2.26 10.49
CA PHE A 111 -21.07 1.39 11.66
C PHE A 111 -20.34 0.07 11.49
N TYR A 112 -19.83 -0.45 12.61
CA TYR A 112 -19.18 -1.74 12.70
C TYR A 112 -20.19 -2.81 13.16
N ASP A 113 -19.98 -4.04 12.72
CA ASP A 113 -20.62 -5.18 13.37
C ASP A 113 -20.04 -5.39 14.79
N SER A 114 -20.71 -6.22 15.60
CA SER A 114 -20.31 -6.45 17.00
C SER A 114 -18.92 -7.03 17.16
N THR A 115 -18.42 -7.76 16.17
CA THR A 115 -17.08 -8.38 16.15
C THR A 115 -16.01 -7.45 15.58
N ARG A 116 -16.41 -6.35 14.94
CA ARG A 116 -15.56 -5.42 14.19
C ARG A 116 -14.83 -6.07 13.01
N THR A 117 -15.41 -7.11 12.44
CA THR A 117 -14.90 -7.77 11.23
C THR A 117 -15.51 -7.23 9.96
N SER A 118 -16.53 -6.41 10.07
CA SER A 118 -17.09 -5.63 8.95
C SER A 118 -17.36 -4.19 9.32
N LEU A 119 -17.26 -3.33 8.31
CA LEU A 119 -17.61 -1.90 8.37
C LEU A 119 -18.62 -1.61 7.27
N THR A 120 -19.75 -1.01 7.61
CA THR A 120 -20.77 -0.57 6.64
C THR A 120 -20.84 0.95 6.62
N PHE A 121 -20.89 1.54 5.44
CA PHE A 121 -21.02 2.99 5.24
C PHE A 121 -21.88 3.30 4.01
N PRO A 122 -22.64 4.40 4.02
CA PRO A 122 -23.36 4.87 2.84
C PRO A 122 -22.38 5.45 1.80
N LEU A 123 -22.64 5.18 0.55
CA LEU A 123 -21.89 5.69 -0.57
C LEU A 123 -22.82 6.07 -1.72
N GLU A 124 -22.69 7.30 -2.21
CA GLU A 124 -23.31 7.68 -3.47
C GLU A 124 -22.53 7.04 -4.63
N VAL A 125 -23.19 6.16 -5.37
CA VAL A 125 -22.65 5.51 -6.56
C VAL A 125 -23.32 6.10 -7.80
N THR A 126 -22.53 6.42 -8.81
CA THR A 126 -22.97 7.08 -10.04
C THR A 126 -22.41 6.35 -11.25
N PRO A 127 -22.77 6.71 -12.52
CA PRO A 127 -22.13 6.17 -13.69
C PRO A 127 -20.62 6.49 -13.81
N THR A 128 -20.12 7.45 -13.05
CA THR A 128 -18.69 7.74 -12.97
C THR A 128 -18.01 6.81 -11.98
N GLU A 129 -16.93 6.14 -12.40
CA GLU A 129 -16.12 5.32 -11.51
C GLU A 129 -15.57 6.14 -10.33
N LYS A 130 -15.76 5.62 -9.13
CA LYS A 130 -15.16 6.14 -7.90
C LYS A 130 -14.20 5.09 -7.34
N THR A 131 -13.00 5.51 -6.93
CA THR A 131 -12.05 4.64 -6.26
C THR A 131 -12.24 4.74 -4.75
N VAL A 132 -12.41 3.60 -4.10
CA VAL A 132 -12.52 3.46 -2.64
C VAL A 132 -11.34 2.63 -2.16
N SER A 133 -10.58 3.14 -1.19
CA SER A 133 -9.39 2.47 -0.66
C SER A 133 -9.16 2.74 0.82
N ALA A 134 -8.36 1.89 1.45
CA ALA A 134 -7.98 2.06 2.86
C ALA A 134 -7.15 3.33 3.08
N GLN A 135 -6.27 3.65 2.13
CA GLN A 135 -5.40 4.83 2.12
C GLN A 135 -5.10 5.21 0.67
N LEU A 136 -4.32 6.28 0.46
CA LEU A 136 -3.86 6.69 -0.86
C LEU A 136 -3.23 5.51 -1.61
N ILE A 137 -3.66 5.30 -2.85
CA ILE A 137 -3.04 4.32 -3.74
C ILE A 137 -1.75 4.93 -4.28
N THR A 138 -0.64 4.27 -3.98
CA THR A 138 0.69 4.64 -4.45
C THR A 138 1.17 3.52 -5.38
N ASP A 139 0.61 3.51 -6.57
CA ASP A 139 0.91 2.56 -7.64
C ASP A 139 2.26 2.84 -8.32
N ASN A 140 2.52 2.13 -9.40
CA ASN A 140 3.76 2.27 -10.15
C ASN A 140 3.90 3.65 -10.81
N GLU A 141 2.80 4.22 -11.27
CA GLU A 141 2.79 5.58 -11.86
C GLU A 141 3.13 6.63 -10.81
N TYR A 142 2.51 6.58 -9.63
CA TYR A 142 2.81 7.46 -8.51
C TYR A 142 4.30 7.39 -8.15
N TYR A 143 4.84 6.19 -8.00
CA TYR A 143 6.22 5.96 -7.60
C TYR A 143 7.21 6.46 -8.66
N HIS A 144 6.96 6.15 -9.92
CA HIS A 144 7.80 6.59 -11.04
C HIS A 144 7.84 8.12 -11.18
N ASN A 145 6.68 8.77 -11.07
CA ASN A 145 6.58 10.22 -11.13
C ASN A 145 7.36 10.91 -10.01
N TRP A 146 7.30 10.35 -8.80
CA TRP A 146 8.09 10.85 -7.68
C TRP A 146 9.60 10.65 -7.90
N LEU A 147 10.03 9.48 -8.34
CA LEU A 147 11.45 9.20 -8.65
C LEU A 147 12.00 10.15 -9.71
N THR A 148 11.27 10.36 -10.79
CA THR A 148 11.68 11.29 -11.87
C THR A 148 11.86 12.71 -11.36
N LYS A 149 11.02 13.15 -10.43
CA LYS A 149 11.11 14.48 -9.84
C LYS A 149 12.31 14.64 -8.91
N ILE A 150 12.55 13.65 -8.04
CA ILE A 150 13.62 13.74 -7.03
C ILE A 150 15.02 13.55 -7.63
N GLU A 151 15.16 12.85 -8.75
CA GLU A 151 16.44 12.57 -9.43
C GLU A 151 17.00 13.79 -10.19
N ALA A 152 16.29 14.93 -10.22
CA ALA A 152 16.72 16.10 -10.99
C ALA A 152 18.08 16.70 -10.61
N PRO A 153 18.52 16.74 -9.32
CA PRO A 153 19.85 17.21 -8.95
C PRO A 153 20.94 16.15 -9.18
N ASP A 154 22.11 16.56 -9.63
CA ASP A 154 23.26 15.67 -9.91
C ASP A 154 23.77 14.85 -8.70
N TYR A 155 23.49 15.32 -7.47
CA TYR A 155 23.83 14.64 -6.23
C TYR A 155 22.80 13.59 -5.79
N VAL A 156 21.72 13.38 -6.56
CA VAL A 156 20.76 12.31 -6.40
C VAL A 156 20.95 11.31 -7.53
N LYS A 157 21.22 10.05 -7.18
CA LYS A 157 21.38 8.98 -8.15
C LYS A 157 20.39 7.87 -7.84
N VAL A 158 19.58 7.49 -8.83
CA VAL A 158 18.63 6.38 -8.73
C VAL A 158 19.08 5.26 -9.67
N ARG A 159 19.11 4.03 -9.17
CA ARG A 159 19.48 2.86 -9.98
C ARG A 159 18.63 1.64 -9.62
N ASP A 160 18.63 0.65 -10.51
CA ASP A 160 18.06 -0.66 -10.21
C ASP A 160 19.04 -1.42 -9.30
N PHE A 161 18.65 -1.67 -8.07
CA PHE A 161 19.41 -2.44 -7.09
C PHE A 161 19.18 -3.94 -7.26
N ALA A 162 17.93 -4.33 -7.45
CA ALA A 162 17.51 -5.72 -7.60
C ALA A 162 16.25 -5.82 -8.46
N THR A 163 15.87 -7.04 -8.78
CA THR A 163 14.60 -7.35 -9.46
C THR A 163 13.73 -8.19 -8.54
N SER A 164 12.47 -7.79 -8.38
CA SER A 164 11.50 -8.51 -7.59
C SER A 164 11.12 -9.86 -8.21
N LYS A 165 10.40 -10.70 -7.49
CA LYS A 165 9.91 -12.00 -7.99
C LYS A 165 9.05 -11.87 -9.26
N GLN A 166 8.31 -10.78 -9.41
CA GLN A 166 7.45 -10.53 -10.58
C GLN A 166 8.12 -9.70 -11.68
N GLY A 167 9.44 -9.45 -11.56
CA GLY A 167 10.21 -8.73 -12.57
C GLY A 167 10.21 -7.21 -12.42
N ASN A 168 9.65 -6.66 -11.36
CA ASN A 168 9.67 -5.23 -11.11
C ASN A 168 11.03 -4.77 -10.54
N PRO A 169 11.60 -3.64 -10.99
CA PRO A 169 12.84 -3.13 -10.46
C PRO A 169 12.67 -2.61 -9.02
N ILE A 170 13.54 -3.05 -8.12
CA ILE A 170 13.69 -2.47 -6.79
C ILE A 170 14.74 -1.37 -6.87
N LYS A 171 14.33 -0.13 -6.61
CA LYS A 171 15.21 1.04 -6.76
C LYS A 171 16.02 1.31 -5.51
N GLU A 172 17.29 1.61 -5.71
CA GLU A 172 18.16 2.25 -4.73
C GLU A 172 18.35 3.71 -5.11
N MET A 173 18.31 4.58 -4.12
CA MET A 173 18.59 6.01 -4.28
C MET A 173 19.78 6.38 -3.40
N ILE A 174 20.74 7.08 -3.97
CA ILE A 174 21.89 7.64 -3.25
C ILE A 174 21.80 9.14 -3.31
N ILE A 175 21.84 9.80 -2.15
CA ILE A 175 21.86 11.26 -2.01
C ILE A 175 23.13 11.66 -1.27
N SER A 176 24.09 12.31 -1.97
CA SER A 176 25.37 12.71 -1.37
C SER A 176 26.05 13.82 -2.18
N GLU A 177 26.67 14.76 -1.49
CA GLU A 177 27.63 15.73 -2.02
C GLU A 177 29.04 15.51 -1.41
N VAL A 178 29.27 14.37 -0.74
CA VAL A 178 30.60 14.02 -0.20
C VAL A 178 31.55 13.73 -1.35
N PRO A 179 32.77 14.31 -1.37
CA PRO A 179 33.77 13.99 -2.38
C PRO A 179 34.17 12.51 -2.35
N GLU A 180 34.42 11.90 -3.51
CA GLU A 180 34.72 10.45 -3.65
C GLU A 180 35.89 9.94 -2.81
N ASN A 181 36.78 10.84 -2.36
CA ASN A 181 37.97 10.48 -1.58
C ASN A 181 37.84 10.82 -0.09
N GLU A 182 36.68 11.22 0.38
CA GLU A 182 36.41 11.57 1.77
C GLU A 182 35.54 10.50 2.46
N GLU A 183 35.77 10.29 3.75
CA GLU A 183 34.93 9.43 4.56
C GLU A 183 33.63 10.18 4.92
N ALA A 184 32.50 9.49 4.79
CA ALA A 184 31.17 9.99 5.13
C ALA A 184 30.50 9.13 6.19
N GLY A 185 29.63 9.75 6.97
CA GLY A 185 28.62 8.98 7.70
C GLY A 185 27.61 8.37 6.73
N VAL A 186 27.11 7.18 7.01
CA VAL A 186 26.10 6.51 6.15
C VAL A 186 24.76 6.47 6.86
N LEU A 187 23.73 6.98 6.18
CA LEU A 187 22.33 6.85 6.59
C LEU A 187 21.63 5.88 5.64
N ILE A 188 21.06 4.79 6.18
CA ILE A 188 20.23 3.86 5.41
C ILE A 188 18.77 4.09 5.72
N VAL A 189 17.95 4.30 4.68
CA VAL A 189 16.50 4.50 4.78
C VAL A 189 15.77 3.38 4.06
N LEU A 190 15.00 2.60 4.80
CA LEU A 190 14.13 1.55 4.26
C LEU A 190 12.68 1.93 4.44
N SER A 191 11.88 1.76 3.40
CA SER A 191 10.45 2.05 3.45
C SER A 191 9.63 0.98 2.72
N ARG A 192 8.36 0.92 3.06
CA ARG A 192 7.36 0.05 2.42
C ARG A 192 7.73 -1.43 2.40
N GLN A 193 8.22 -1.95 3.52
CA GLN A 193 8.40 -3.40 3.70
C GLN A 193 7.05 -4.14 3.66
N HIS A 194 6.00 -3.49 4.21
CA HIS A 194 4.64 -4.01 4.15
C HIS A 194 3.76 -3.09 3.30
N PRO A 195 2.96 -3.65 2.38
CA PRO A 195 2.16 -2.88 1.43
C PRO A 195 1.21 -1.83 2.03
N PRO A 196 0.54 -2.03 3.17
CA PRO A 196 -0.36 -1.04 3.77
C PRO A 196 0.31 0.15 4.46
N GLU A 197 1.64 0.17 4.59
CA GLU A 197 2.38 1.22 5.30
C GLU A 197 2.56 2.50 4.47
N VAL A 198 1.44 3.02 3.93
CA VAL A 198 1.43 4.21 3.05
C VAL A 198 1.93 5.45 3.77
N THR A 199 1.51 5.69 5.01
CA THR A 199 1.91 6.87 5.78
C THR A 199 3.43 6.91 6.01
N GLY A 200 4.04 5.76 6.34
CA GLY A 200 5.49 5.64 6.47
C GLY A 200 6.23 5.88 5.16
N PHE A 201 5.70 5.37 4.06
CA PHE A 201 6.23 5.62 2.72
C PHE A 201 6.18 7.09 2.34
N LEU A 202 5.05 7.77 2.55
CA LEU A 202 4.93 9.20 2.29
C LEU A 202 5.87 10.02 3.16
N ALA A 203 6.00 9.67 4.44
CA ALA A 203 6.95 10.34 5.35
C ALA A 203 8.40 10.17 4.90
N ALA A 204 8.78 8.96 4.44
CA ALA A 204 10.09 8.70 3.88
C ALA A 204 10.34 9.52 2.60
N ASN A 205 9.34 9.59 1.70
CA ASN A 205 9.45 10.39 0.48
C ASN A 205 9.64 11.88 0.80
N TYR A 206 8.86 12.45 1.73
CA TYR A 206 9.03 13.82 2.18
C TYR A 206 10.42 14.07 2.79
N PHE A 207 10.90 13.14 3.60
CA PHE A 207 12.25 13.25 4.17
C PHE A 207 13.32 13.25 3.08
N LEU A 208 13.22 12.39 2.09
CA LEU A 208 14.15 12.32 0.96
C LEU A 208 14.04 13.57 0.07
N ASP A 209 12.83 14.08 -0.17
CA ASP A 209 12.60 15.34 -0.88
C ASP A 209 13.28 16.51 -0.17
N GLU A 210 13.20 16.60 1.16
CA GLU A 210 13.88 17.62 1.96
C GLU A 210 15.40 17.47 1.91
N LEU A 211 15.92 16.24 1.97
CA LEU A 211 17.36 15.98 1.81
C LEU A 211 17.88 16.35 0.41
N ALA A 212 17.09 16.12 -0.62
CA ALA A 212 17.40 16.53 -1.99
C ALA A 212 17.13 18.03 -2.24
N GLY A 213 16.51 18.71 -1.28
CA GLY A 213 16.11 20.11 -1.38
C GLY A 213 17.28 21.11 -1.27
N PRO A 214 17.04 22.40 -1.56
CA PRO A 214 18.07 23.42 -1.63
C PRO A 214 18.41 24.06 -0.27
N SER A 215 17.84 23.60 0.84
CA SER A 215 18.06 24.21 2.15
C SER A 215 19.53 24.11 2.60
N ALA A 216 20.02 25.09 3.37
CA ALA A 216 21.38 25.08 3.90
C ALA A 216 21.65 23.83 4.77
N LEU A 217 20.66 23.43 5.57
CA LEU A 217 20.74 22.24 6.42
C LEU A 217 20.86 20.94 5.58
N ALA A 218 20.04 20.80 4.53
CA ALA A 218 20.10 19.66 3.62
C ALA A 218 21.46 19.59 2.92
N LYS A 219 21.98 20.72 2.47
CA LYS A 219 23.30 20.78 1.86
C LYS A 219 24.41 20.39 2.83
N GLU A 220 24.40 20.92 4.05
CA GLU A 220 25.36 20.56 5.10
C GLU A 220 25.29 19.05 5.41
N PHE A 221 24.08 18.49 5.48
CA PHE A 221 23.90 17.05 5.68
C PHE A 221 24.52 16.25 4.53
N ARG A 222 24.20 16.55 3.28
CA ARG A 222 24.75 15.84 2.10
C ARG A 222 26.27 15.96 1.95
N GLN A 223 26.88 16.99 2.49
CA GLN A 223 28.34 17.16 2.51
C GLN A 223 29.07 16.32 3.57
N ASN A 224 28.33 15.80 4.55
CA ASN A 224 28.91 15.00 5.65
C ASN A 224 28.38 13.56 5.67
N PHE A 225 27.26 13.28 5.00
CA PHE A 225 26.60 11.97 5.00
C PHE A 225 26.24 11.53 3.58
N GLU A 226 26.40 10.24 3.34
CA GLU A 226 25.79 9.55 2.22
C GLU A 226 24.46 8.90 2.68
N THR A 227 23.36 9.27 2.04
CA THR A 227 22.07 8.61 2.28
C THR A 227 21.82 7.57 1.22
N ILE A 228 21.64 6.32 1.64
CA ILE A 228 21.26 5.20 0.79
C ILE A 228 19.82 4.85 1.13
N ALA A 229 18.90 5.00 0.18
CA ALA A 229 17.49 4.77 0.42
C ALA A 229 16.92 3.68 -0.50
N TYR A 230 16.04 2.85 0.07
CA TYR A 230 15.19 1.89 -0.66
C TYR A 230 13.72 2.25 -0.39
N PRO A 231 13.17 3.22 -1.15
CA PRO A 231 11.89 3.83 -0.81
C PRO A 231 10.70 2.87 -0.90
N LEU A 232 10.74 1.91 -1.83
CA LEU A 232 9.69 0.92 -2.06
C LEU A 232 10.31 -0.48 -2.23
N ILE A 233 10.58 -1.13 -1.10
CA ILE A 233 11.28 -2.44 -1.12
C ILE A 233 10.34 -3.59 -1.50
N ASN A 234 9.04 -3.53 -1.13
CA ASN A 234 8.04 -4.55 -1.44
C ASN A 234 7.12 -4.09 -2.58
N ILE A 235 7.69 -3.82 -3.75
CA ILE A 235 6.94 -3.34 -4.91
C ILE A 235 5.85 -4.31 -5.35
N ASP A 236 6.14 -5.61 -5.45
CA ASP A 236 5.16 -6.63 -5.86
C ASP A 236 3.97 -6.70 -4.90
N GLY A 237 4.22 -6.66 -3.60
CA GLY A 237 3.17 -6.67 -2.59
C GLY A 237 2.25 -5.45 -2.70
N VAL A 238 2.83 -4.26 -2.98
CA VAL A 238 2.07 -3.03 -3.20
C VAL A 238 1.20 -3.15 -4.44
N LEU A 239 1.77 -3.55 -5.59
CA LEU A 239 1.04 -3.67 -6.85
C LEU A 239 -0.05 -4.76 -6.81
N ASN A 240 0.13 -5.79 -5.99
CA ASN A 240 -0.85 -6.86 -5.79
C ASN A 240 -1.88 -6.57 -4.70
N GLY A 241 -1.74 -5.45 -3.99
CA GLY A 241 -2.62 -5.11 -2.88
C GLY A 241 -2.53 -6.09 -1.71
N HIS A 242 -1.33 -6.58 -1.40
CA HIS A 242 -1.10 -7.48 -0.28
C HIS A 242 -1.27 -6.76 1.07
N TRP A 243 -1.55 -7.53 2.12
CA TRP A 243 -1.63 -7.00 3.48
C TRP A 243 -0.26 -6.95 4.15
N ARG A 244 0.69 -7.82 3.75
CA ARG A 244 1.98 -7.91 4.45
C ARG A 244 3.13 -8.42 3.59
N HIS A 245 2.96 -9.55 2.90
CA HIS A 245 4.06 -10.29 2.28
C HIS A 245 4.44 -9.75 0.91
N ASN A 246 5.66 -10.07 0.49
CA ASN A 246 6.05 -9.93 -0.92
C ASN A 246 5.39 -11.03 -1.78
N ALA A 247 5.63 -11.02 -3.09
CA ALA A 247 5.09 -12.04 -3.99
C ALA A 247 5.70 -13.44 -3.78
N GLY A 248 6.71 -13.57 -2.95
CA GLY A 248 7.31 -14.84 -2.53
C GLY A 248 6.68 -15.44 -1.27
N GLY A 249 5.75 -14.73 -0.61
CA GLY A 249 5.20 -15.17 0.68
C GLY A 249 6.09 -14.85 1.87
N ILE A 250 7.05 -13.94 1.69
CA ILE A 250 8.02 -13.58 2.72
C ILE A 250 7.60 -12.27 3.40
N ASP A 251 7.59 -12.27 4.72
CA ASP A 251 7.51 -11.07 5.55
C ASP A 251 8.89 -10.44 5.66
N LEU A 252 9.13 -9.36 4.91
CA LEU A 252 10.45 -8.71 4.84
C LEU A 252 10.94 -8.16 6.17
N ASN A 253 10.08 -8.02 7.16
CA ASN A 253 10.46 -7.62 8.52
C ASN A 253 10.56 -8.80 9.51
N ARG A 254 10.65 -10.02 9.00
CA ARG A 254 10.84 -11.26 9.78
C ARG A 254 11.98 -12.12 9.22
N ASP A 255 12.61 -11.70 8.14
CA ASP A 255 13.57 -12.49 7.36
C ASP A 255 15.00 -11.89 7.37
N TRP A 256 15.34 -11.17 8.44
CA TRP A 256 16.64 -10.49 8.56
C TRP A 256 17.83 -11.42 8.85
N GLU A 257 17.58 -12.69 9.18
CA GLU A 257 18.61 -13.63 9.63
C GLU A 257 19.07 -14.62 8.56
N PHE A 258 18.47 -14.58 7.36
CA PHE A 258 18.67 -15.61 6.33
C PHE A 258 19.35 -15.11 5.06
N PHE A 259 20.26 -14.16 5.19
CA PHE A 259 21.12 -13.69 4.10
C PHE A 259 22.53 -14.25 4.20
#